data_3d37cc14db3ef4f056293c08e499e53d
#
_entry.id   3d37cc14db3ef4f056293c08e499e53d
#
_cell.length_a   1.000
_cell.length_b   1.000
_cell.length_c   1.000
_cell.angle_alpha   90.00
_cell.angle_beta   90.00
_cell.angle_gamma   90.00
#
_symmetry.space_group_name_H-M   'P 1'
#
loop_
_entity.id
_entity.type
_entity.pdbx_description
1 polymer ?
#
loop_
_entity_poly.entity_id
_entity_poly.type
_entity_poly.pdbx_seq_one_letter_code
_entity_poly.pdbx_strand_id
1 'polypeptide(L)'
;MRKSLLSFAIIALISFTSCKKESTEDATKTDEASESSASGSYTVDAANSVINWVGSKPAGKHTGTISLADGSFDVTDGNVTGGNFTIAMNSITVTDLEGEDKMNLETHLKGTGDKESEDHFFNVAKHPTGNFKMLSAEPESGHYFVKGILTLKGVSKEVNFSSEIIMTETEIKLISDPFKINRTLWNINYASKSIFDDLKDKFIDDEIELVVKVTAKK
;
A
#
# COMPACT_ATOMS: atom_id res chain seq x y z
N MET A 1 -62.67 -20.37 33.89
CA MET A 1 -62.96 -21.75 34.32
C MET A 1 -61.63 -22.44 34.58
N ARG A 2 -61.37 -22.67 35.85
CA ARG A 2 -61.14 -23.98 36.49
C ARG A 2 -59.88 -24.68 35.98
N LYS A 3 -58.94 -25.13 36.73
CA LYS A 3 -58.66 -25.38 38.16
C LYS A 3 -57.26 -26.05 38.12
N SER A 4 -56.28 -25.70 38.95
CA SER A 4 -55.96 -26.33 40.25
C SER A 4 -55.46 -27.78 40.07
N LEU A 5 -54.39 -28.26 40.61
CA LEU A 5 -53.84 -28.36 41.98
C LEU A 5 -52.52 -29.19 41.96
N LEU A 6 -51.52 -28.77 42.73
CA LEU A 6 -50.96 -29.49 43.90
C LEU A 6 -50.19 -30.80 43.65
N SER A 7 -48.97 -30.80 43.96
CA SER A 7 -48.22 -31.21 45.20
C SER A 7 -47.52 -32.60 45.06
N PHE A 8 -46.31 -32.68 45.40
CA PHE A 8 -45.78 -33.28 46.66
C PHE A 8 -44.27 -33.38 46.64
N ALA A 9 -43.68 -32.96 47.72
CA ALA A 9 -42.29 -33.09 48.05
C ALA A 9 -41.96 -34.52 48.51
N ILE A 10 -40.73 -34.98 48.25
CA ILE A 10 -40.08 -35.94 49.10
C ILE A 10 -38.59 -35.63 49.20
N ILE A 11 -38.15 -35.36 50.40
CA ILE A 11 -36.79 -35.23 50.89
C ILE A 11 -36.17 -36.62 51.04
N ALA A 12 -34.97 -36.83 50.55
CA ALA A 12 -34.11 -37.91 51.03
C ALA A 12 -32.66 -37.42 51.16
N LEU A 13 -32.26 -37.08 52.39
CA LEU A 13 -30.88 -36.97 52.80
C LEU A 13 -30.27 -38.39 52.80
N ILE A 14 -29.14 -38.57 52.13
CA ILE A 14 -28.20 -39.62 52.42
C ILE A 14 -26.79 -39.03 52.51
N SER A 15 -26.29 -38.94 53.72
CA SER A 15 -24.89 -38.67 54.04
C SER A 15 -24.10 -39.97 53.88
N PHE A 16 -23.03 -39.96 53.12
CA PHE A 16 -21.94 -40.93 53.29
C PHE A 16 -20.58 -40.26 53.25
N THR A 17 -19.88 -40.51 54.30
CA THR A 17 -18.52 -40.10 54.64
C THR A 17 -17.46 -40.80 53.80
N SER A 18 -16.42 -40.03 53.45
CA SER A 18 -14.99 -40.39 53.47
C SER A 18 -14.49 -41.60 52.72
N CYS A 19 -13.63 -41.36 51.72
CA CYS A 19 -12.26 -41.92 51.75
C CYS A 19 -11.34 -41.15 50.79
N LYS A 20 -10.22 -40.77 51.35
CA LYS A 20 -9.04 -40.16 50.71
C LYS A 20 -8.40 -41.19 49.79
N LYS A 21 -8.23 -40.85 48.51
CA LYS A 21 -7.21 -41.46 47.67
C LYS A 21 -6.69 -40.41 46.69
N GLU A 22 -5.45 -40.07 46.88
CA GLU A 22 -4.60 -39.28 46.04
C GLU A 22 -4.47 -40.00 44.67
N SER A 23 -4.91 -39.36 43.60
CA SER A 23 -4.47 -39.69 42.26
C SER A 23 -4.32 -38.38 41.50
N THR A 24 -3.10 -38.08 41.18
CA THR A 24 -2.63 -37.10 40.24
C THR A 24 -3.42 -37.24 38.94
N GLU A 25 -4.31 -36.29 38.68
CA GLU A 25 -4.81 -36.01 37.33
C GLU A 25 -4.11 -34.76 36.83
N ASP A 26 -3.26 -35.04 35.87
CA ASP A 26 -2.58 -34.13 34.99
C ASP A 26 -3.65 -33.22 34.29
N ALA A 27 -3.85 -32.04 34.85
CA ALA A 27 -4.65 -31.01 34.16
C ALA A 27 -3.80 -30.51 33.00
N THR A 28 -4.02 -31.10 31.83
CA THR A 28 -3.59 -30.53 30.57
C THR A 28 -4.15 -29.10 30.49
N LYS A 29 -3.31 -28.15 30.88
CA LYS A 29 -3.53 -26.77 30.50
C LYS A 29 -3.49 -26.76 28.99
N THR A 30 -4.64 -26.58 28.38
CA THR A 30 -4.74 -26.05 27.02
C THR A 30 -4.21 -24.63 27.14
N ASP A 31 -2.95 -24.44 26.78
CA ASP A 31 -2.43 -23.11 26.47
C ASP A 31 -3.28 -22.62 25.30
N GLU A 32 -4.29 -21.81 25.58
CA GLU A 32 -4.81 -20.89 24.58
C GLU A 32 -3.61 -20.05 24.15
N ALA A 33 -3.09 -20.35 22.97
CA ALA A 33 -2.13 -19.49 22.31
C ALA A 33 -2.84 -18.12 22.19
N SER A 34 -2.49 -17.22 23.07
CA SER A 34 -2.77 -15.80 22.90
C SER A 34 -2.09 -15.44 21.56
N GLU A 35 -2.87 -15.35 20.52
CA GLU A 35 -2.43 -14.73 19.27
C GLU A 35 -2.04 -13.30 19.64
N SER A 36 -0.77 -13.09 19.91
CA SER A 36 -0.18 -11.76 20.05
C SER A 36 -0.30 -11.12 18.69
N SER A 37 -1.38 -10.37 18.47
CA SER A 37 -1.56 -9.60 17.27
C SER A 37 -0.39 -8.63 17.15
N ALA A 38 0.37 -8.73 16.06
CA ALA A 38 1.55 -7.91 15.83
C ALA A 38 1.13 -6.44 15.78
N SER A 39 1.73 -5.61 16.63
CA SER A 39 1.61 -4.15 16.54
C SER A 39 3.03 -3.57 16.43
N GLY A 40 3.18 -2.47 15.69
CA GLY A 40 4.46 -1.81 15.53
C GLY A 40 4.64 -1.19 14.15
N SER A 41 5.86 -0.78 13.85
CA SER A 41 6.25 -0.21 12.57
C SER A 41 7.18 -1.16 11.81
N TYR A 42 6.96 -1.27 10.50
CA TYR A 42 7.80 -2.03 9.58
C TYR A 42 8.48 -1.05 8.63
N THR A 43 9.80 -1.06 8.63
CA THR A 43 10.62 -0.14 7.81
C THR A 43 10.78 -0.67 6.40
N VAL A 44 10.59 0.19 5.40
CA VAL A 44 10.74 -0.16 3.98
C VAL A 44 12.16 -0.62 3.66
N ASP A 45 12.26 -1.76 3.01
CA ASP A 45 13.47 -2.23 2.34
C ASP A 45 13.51 -1.62 0.92
N ALA A 46 14.14 -0.46 0.79
CA ALA A 46 14.18 0.30 -0.46
C ALA A 46 14.82 -0.49 -1.62
N ALA A 47 15.77 -1.39 -1.33
CA ALA A 47 16.43 -2.21 -2.35
C ALA A 47 15.49 -3.27 -2.96
N ASN A 48 14.47 -3.69 -2.20
CA ASN A 48 13.47 -4.67 -2.61
C ASN A 48 12.08 -4.04 -2.85
N SER A 49 12.04 -2.71 -3.05
CA SER A 49 10.81 -1.96 -3.29
C SER A 49 10.93 -1.15 -4.57
N VAL A 50 9.85 -1.12 -5.37
CA VAL A 50 9.86 -0.45 -6.67
C VAL A 50 8.45 -0.01 -7.06
N ILE A 51 8.36 1.12 -7.75
CA ILE A 51 7.17 1.58 -8.48
C ILE A 51 7.45 1.38 -9.97
N ASN A 52 6.66 0.55 -10.63
CA ASN A 52 6.68 0.42 -12.09
C ASN A 52 5.67 1.41 -12.68
N TRP A 53 6.04 2.06 -13.79
CA TRP A 53 5.18 3.00 -14.48
C TRP A 53 5.08 2.70 -15.97
N VAL A 54 3.93 3.04 -16.55
CA VAL A 54 3.69 3.03 -18.00
C VAL A 54 3.10 4.39 -18.39
N GLY A 55 3.78 5.09 -19.29
CA GLY A 55 3.29 6.30 -19.95
C GLY A 55 2.97 6.02 -21.41
N SER A 56 1.86 6.53 -21.90
CA SER A 56 1.34 6.23 -23.26
C SER A 56 1.21 7.48 -24.11
N LYS A 57 1.32 7.31 -25.42
CA LYS A 57 1.07 8.30 -26.47
C LYS A 57 0.54 7.56 -27.71
N PRO A 58 -0.07 8.23 -28.70
CA PRO A 58 -0.60 7.57 -29.91
C PRO A 58 0.41 6.69 -30.64
N ALA A 59 1.69 7.10 -30.62
CA ALA A 59 2.77 6.38 -31.29
C ALA A 59 3.33 5.17 -30.53
N GLY A 60 2.89 4.93 -29.29
CA GLY A 60 3.37 3.84 -28.45
C GLY A 60 3.37 4.17 -26.97
N LYS A 61 4.07 3.36 -26.19
CA LYS A 61 4.21 3.52 -24.75
C LYS A 61 5.67 3.39 -24.33
N HIS A 62 6.00 3.97 -23.19
CA HIS A 62 7.26 3.78 -22.50
C HIS A 62 7.02 3.23 -21.10
N THR A 63 7.96 2.43 -20.64
CA THR A 63 7.91 1.81 -19.33
C THR A 63 9.16 2.13 -18.52
N GLY A 64 9.02 2.08 -17.20
CA GLY A 64 10.18 2.28 -16.34
C GLY A 64 9.88 2.04 -14.88
N THR A 65 10.81 2.46 -14.05
CA THR A 65 10.77 2.27 -12.60
C THR A 65 11.10 3.56 -11.87
N ILE A 66 10.63 3.65 -10.63
CA ILE A 66 11.03 4.66 -9.65
C ILE A 66 11.26 3.93 -8.32
N SER A 67 12.34 4.24 -7.62
CA SER A 67 12.66 3.64 -6.32
C SER A 67 11.97 4.39 -5.17
N LEU A 68 11.75 3.71 -4.07
CA LEU A 68 11.48 4.34 -2.79
C LEU A 68 12.82 4.75 -2.14
N ALA A 69 12.84 5.91 -1.46
CA ALA A 69 13.98 6.35 -0.68
C ALA A 69 13.92 5.77 0.74
N ASP A 70 12.75 5.82 1.34
CA ASP A 70 12.44 5.30 2.68
C ASP A 70 10.93 5.13 2.86
N GLY A 71 10.52 4.69 4.04
CA GLY A 71 9.12 4.61 4.43
C GLY A 71 8.87 3.60 5.54
N SER A 72 7.61 3.54 5.96
CA SER A 72 7.16 2.56 6.94
C SER A 72 5.70 2.23 6.76
N PHE A 73 5.32 1.03 7.21
CA PHE A 73 3.93 0.67 7.51
C PHE A 73 3.70 0.78 9.01
N ASP A 74 2.52 1.25 9.38
CA ASP A 74 2.01 1.22 10.75
C ASP A 74 1.05 0.04 10.87
N VAL A 75 1.25 -0.79 11.90
CA VAL A 75 0.46 -1.99 12.17
C VAL A 75 -0.12 -1.90 13.57
N THR A 76 -1.41 -2.15 13.69
CA THR A 76 -2.13 -2.25 14.96
C THR A 76 -2.99 -3.50 14.97
N ASP A 77 -2.85 -4.31 15.99
CA ASP A 77 -3.63 -5.53 16.19
C ASP A 77 -3.63 -6.46 14.95
N GLY A 78 -2.44 -6.64 14.34
CA GLY A 78 -2.26 -7.49 13.19
C GLY A 78 -2.80 -6.92 11.85
N ASN A 79 -3.20 -5.65 11.82
CA ASN A 79 -3.71 -5.00 10.62
C ASN A 79 -2.82 -3.82 10.23
N VAL A 80 -2.58 -3.65 8.92
CA VAL A 80 -1.94 -2.45 8.39
C VAL A 80 -2.93 -1.30 8.48
N THR A 81 -2.62 -0.31 9.33
CA THR A 81 -3.50 0.83 9.61
C THR A 81 -3.08 2.12 8.94
N GLY A 82 -1.86 2.16 8.40
CA GLY A 82 -1.33 3.34 7.74
C GLY A 82 0.11 3.14 7.29
N GLY A 83 0.75 4.25 6.92
CA GLY A 83 2.16 4.26 6.52
C GLY A 83 2.56 5.55 5.86
N ASN A 84 3.86 5.73 5.69
CA ASN A 84 4.41 6.88 5.00
C ASN A 84 5.59 6.44 4.12
N PHE A 85 5.60 6.87 2.85
CA PHE A 85 6.56 6.38 1.86
C PHE A 85 7.14 7.56 1.08
N THR A 86 8.46 7.66 1.06
CA THR A 86 9.19 8.68 0.30
C THR A 86 9.63 8.08 -1.04
N ILE A 87 9.25 8.73 -2.12
CA ILE A 87 9.55 8.35 -3.50
C ILE A 87 10.77 9.14 -3.96
N ALA A 88 11.82 8.46 -4.43
CA ALA A 88 13.05 9.07 -4.94
C ALA A 88 12.86 9.51 -6.39
N MET A 89 12.38 10.72 -6.65
CA MET A 89 12.06 11.18 -8.02
C MET A 89 13.27 11.23 -8.95
N ASN A 90 14.48 11.42 -8.42
CA ASN A 90 15.72 11.33 -9.19
C ASN A 90 16.02 9.93 -9.74
N SER A 91 15.41 8.89 -9.19
CA SER A 91 15.58 7.49 -9.58
C SER A 91 14.73 7.07 -10.79
N ILE A 92 13.95 7.98 -11.38
CA ILE A 92 13.18 7.69 -12.59
C ILE A 92 14.10 7.05 -13.63
N THR A 93 13.76 5.84 -14.04
CA THR A 93 14.55 5.05 -14.96
C THR A 93 13.65 4.48 -16.06
N VAL A 94 14.05 4.58 -17.32
CA VAL A 94 13.37 4.00 -18.47
C VAL A 94 13.90 2.58 -18.68
N THR A 95 13.02 1.62 -18.99
CA THR A 95 13.39 0.19 -19.09
C THR A 95 13.15 -0.42 -20.49
N ASP A 96 12.48 0.28 -21.37
CA ASP A 96 12.16 -0.16 -22.73
C ASP A 96 13.01 0.52 -23.81
N LEU A 97 13.96 1.37 -23.43
CA LEU A 97 14.92 2.02 -24.33
C LEU A 97 16.34 1.80 -23.82
N GLU A 98 17.32 2.00 -24.73
CA GLU A 98 18.74 1.91 -24.44
C GLU A 98 19.50 3.12 -25.00
N GLY A 99 20.76 3.29 -24.58
CA GLY A 99 21.66 4.30 -25.09
C GLY A 99 21.15 5.74 -24.97
N GLU A 100 21.27 6.51 -26.02
CA GLU A 100 20.95 7.93 -26.08
C GLU A 100 19.43 8.19 -25.93
N ASP A 101 18.59 7.34 -26.54
CA ASP A 101 17.13 7.48 -26.46
C ASP A 101 16.63 7.33 -25.00
N LYS A 102 17.21 6.39 -24.28
CA LYS A 102 16.94 6.22 -22.85
C LYS A 102 17.34 7.48 -22.06
N MET A 103 18.56 7.97 -22.26
CA MET A 103 19.08 9.15 -21.60
C MET A 103 18.20 10.38 -21.86
N ASN A 104 17.80 10.58 -23.13
CA ASN A 104 16.98 11.70 -23.54
C ASN A 104 15.60 11.67 -22.87
N LEU A 105 14.95 10.50 -22.85
CA LEU A 105 13.66 10.37 -22.20
C LEU A 105 13.75 10.55 -20.67
N GLU A 106 14.76 9.96 -20.02
CA GLU A 106 14.98 10.16 -18.58
C GLU A 106 15.23 11.62 -18.22
N THR A 107 16.06 12.32 -19.00
CA THR A 107 16.32 13.76 -18.84
C THR A 107 15.04 14.58 -18.99
N HIS A 108 14.23 14.24 -20.00
CA HIS A 108 12.95 14.87 -20.25
C HIS A 108 11.96 14.66 -19.08
N LEU A 109 11.80 13.42 -18.62
CA LEU A 109 10.92 13.10 -17.49
C LEU A 109 11.38 13.77 -16.19
N LYS A 110 12.68 13.80 -15.95
CA LYS A 110 13.27 14.47 -14.78
C LYS A 110 13.20 15.99 -14.86
N GLY A 111 13.03 16.56 -16.07
CA GLY A 111 13.04 18.01 -16.28
C GLY A 111 14.42 18.63 -16.04
N THR A 112 15.48 17.93 -16.44
CA THR A 112 16.90 18.32 -16.18
C THR A 112 17.67 18.66 -17.46
N GLY A 113 17.01 18.75 -18.60
CA GLY A 113 17.62 19.12 -19.86
C GLY A 113 17.85 20.63 -19.98
N ASP A 114 18.91 21.04 -20.69
CA ASP A 114 19.30 22.45 -20.87
C ASP A 114 18.22 23.31 -21.58
N LYS A 115 17.30 22.68 -22.29
CA LYS A 115 16.20 23.33 -23.01
C LYS A 115 14.86 23.27 -22.28
N GLU A 116 14.84 22.65 -21.09
CA GLU A 116 13.62 22.46 -20.34
C GLU A 116 13.23 23.75 -19.61
N SER A 117 11.94 23.99 -19.50
CA SER A 117 11.44 25.11 -18.70
C SER A 117 11.66 24.83 -17.20
N GLU A 118 11.74 25.87 -16.37
CA GLU A 118 11.96 25.74 -14.93
C GLU A 118 10.97 24.80 -14.19
N ASP A 119 9.83 24.50 -14.80
CA ASP A 119 8.81 23.60 -14.23
C ASP A 119 8.48 22.42 -15.16
N HIS A 120 9.45 21.95 -15.93
CA HIS A 120 9.25 20.88 -16.90
C HIS A 120 9.04 19.52 -16.22
N PHE A 121 8.04 18.78 -16.70
CA PHE A 121 7.64 17.44 -16.27
C PHE A 121 7.66 17.28 -14.74
N PHE A 122 8.49 16.37 -14.17
CA PHE A 122 8.58 16.18 -12.73
C PHE A 122 9.47 17.20 -12.02
N ASN A 123 10.32 17.93 -12.74
CA ASN A 123 11.23 18.95 -12.20
C ASN A 123 11.93 18.48 -10.92
N VAL A 124 12.67 17.38 -11.06
CA VAL A 124 13.28 16.69 -9.90
C VAL A 124 14.35 17.52 -9.19
N ALA A 125 14.92 18.53 -9.86
CA ALA A 125 15.85 19.46 -9.23
C ALA A 125 15.17 20.28 -8.11
N LYS A 126 13.91 20.67 -8.32
CA LYS A 126 13.09 21.39 -7.33
C LYS A 126 12.29 20.46 -6.43
N HIS A 127 11.89 19.30 -6.96
CA HIS A 127 11.05 18.31 -6.29
C HIS A 127 11.72 16.94 -6.31
N PRO A 128 12.82 16.74 -5.57
CA PRO A 128 13.62 15.52 -5.59
C PRO A 128 12.89 14.31 -5.01
N THR A 129 11.82 14.55 -4.26
CA THR A 129 11.00 13.50 -3.64
C THR A 129 9.52 13.71 -3.90
N GLY A 130 8.79 12.61 -4.04
CA GLY A 130 7.37 12.51 -3.83
C GLY A 130 7.08 11.85 -2.48
N ASN A 131 5.83 11.88 -2.04
CA ASN A 131 5.42 11.22 -0.80
C ASN A 131 4.05 10.57 -0.99
N PHE A 132 3.88 9.35 -0.49
CA PHE A 132 2.59 8.70 -0.34
C PHE A 132 2.33 8.44 1.15
N LYS A 133 1.28 9.06 1.68
CA LYS A 133 0.77 8.81 3.02
C LYS A 133 -0.42 7.87 2.92
N MET A 134 -0.25 6.63 3.32
CA MET A 134 -1.33 5.66 3.46
C MET A 134 -2.20 6.06 4.65
N LEU A 135 -3.51 6.14 4.44
CA LEU A 135 -4.50 6.49 5.45
C LEU A 135 -5.22 5.25 5.99
N SER A 136 -5.45 4.26 5.13
CA SER A 136 -6.03 2.96 5.51
C SER A 136 -5.68 1.89 4.47
N ALA A 137 -5.78 0.63 4.91
CA ALA A 137 -5.81 -0.56 4.07
C ALA A 137 -6.95 -1.46 4.58
N GLU A 138 -8.08 -1.44 3.88
CA GLU A 138 -9.30 -2.14 4.30
C GLU A 138 -9.43 -3.45 3.51
N PRO A 139 -9.63 -4.60 4.17
CA PRO A 139 -9.86 -5.87 3.47
C PRO A 139 -11.08 -5.79 2.55
N GLU A 140 -10.92 -6.16 1.30
CA GLU A 140 -11.99 -6.19 0.29
C GLU A 140 -11.82 -7.38 -0.65
N SER A 141 -12.75 -8.34 -0.62
CA SER A 141 -12.84 -9.47 -1.56
C SER A 141 -11.52 -10.24 -1.78
N GLY A 142 -10.73 -10.45 -0.71
CA GLY A 142 -9.44 -11.17 -0.76
C GLY A 142 -8.23 -10.29 -1.10
N HIS A 143 -8.45 -9.01 -1.35
CA HIS A 143 -7.45 -7.95 -1.50
C HIS A 143 -7.60 -6.92 -0.38
N TYR A 144 -6.84 -5.85 -0.47
CA TYR A 144 -6.95 -4.67 0.40
C TYR A 144 -7.22 -3.44 -0.46
N PHE A 145 -8.25 -2.68 -0.10
CA PHE A 145 -8.48 -1.37 -0.67
C PHE A 145 -7.65 -0.34 0.10
N VAL A 146 -6.60 0.15 -0.54
CA VAL A 146 -5.67 1.14 0.01
C VAL A 146 -6.15 2.54 -0.33
N LYS A 147 -6.26 3.39 0.68
CA LYS A 147 -6.55 4.83 0.54
C LYS A 147 -5.35 5.64 1.01
N GLY A 148 -4.99 6.67 0.27
CA GLY A 148 -3.87 7.51 0.67
C GLY A 148 -3.81 8.85 -0.04
N ILE A 149 -2.83 9.65 0.36
CA ILE A 149 -2.54 10.96 -0.22
C ILE A 149 -1.18 10.88 -0.92
N LEU A 150 -1.19 11.06 -2.23
CA LEU A 150 0.03 11.19 -3.03
C LEU A 150 0.38 12.66 -3.21
N THR A 151 1.59 13.03 -2.83
CA THR A 151 2.14 14.37 -3.03
C THR A 151 3.25 14.30 -4.07
N LEU A 152 3.06 14.98 -5.19
CA LEU A 152 4.07 15.20 -6.24
C LEU A 152 4.15 16.68 -6.56
N LYS A 153 5.33 17.20 -6.85
CA LYS A 153 5.55 18.63 -7.15
C LYS A 153 4.90 19.60 -6.14
N GLY A 154 4.82 19.19 -4.86
CA GLY A 154 4.19 19.97 -3.79
C GLY A 154 2.66 19.96 -3.80
N VAL A 155 2.00 19.26 -4.72
CA VAL A 155 0.54 19.12 -4.79
C VAL A 155 0.13 17.77 -4.21
N SER A 156 -0.87 17.77 -3.32
CA SER A 156 -1.39 16.58 -2.67
C SER A 156 -2.76 16.22 -3.23
N LYS A 157 -2.96 14.96 -3.59
CA LYS A 157 -4.22 14.40 -4.07
C LYS A 157 -4.48 13.05 -3.46
N GLU A 158 -5.75 12.72 -3.26
CA GLU A 158 -6.16 11.38 -2.87
C GLU A 158 -5.93 10.40 -4.03
N VAL A 159 -5.37 9.22 -3.69
CA VAL A 159 -5.16 8.11 -4.61
C VAL A 159 -5.56 6.82 -3.87
N ASN A 160 -6.36 6.02 -4.55
CA ASN A 160 -6.86 4.76 -4.04
C ASN A 160 -6.54 3.63 -5.03
N PHE A 161 -6.22 2.46 -4.51
CA PHE A 161 -5.93 1.29 -5.34
C PHE A 161 -6.14 0.00 -4.56
N SER A 162 -6.40 -1.10 -5.27
CA SER A 162 -6.43 -2.43 -4.70
C SER A 162 -5.02 -3.02 -4.63
N SER A 163 -4.76 -3.85 -3.63
CA SER A 163 -3.46 -4.51 -3.45
C SER A 163 -3.59 -5.86 -2.76
N GLU A 164 -2.64 -6.73 -2.99
CA GLU A 164 -2.33 -7.84 -2.11
C GLU A 164 -1.39 -7.35 -1.00
N ILE A 165 -1.69 -7.70 0.25
CA ILE A 165 -0.81 -7.45 1.40
C ILE A 165 -0.58 -8.78 2.12
N ILE A 166 0.67 -9.21 2.16
CA ILE A 166 1.10 -10.38 2.91
C ILE A 166 1.91 -9.89 4.10
N MET A 167 1.49 -10.24 5.30
CA MET A 167 2.16 -9.84 6.53
C MET A 167 2.56 -11.07 7.34
N THR A 168 3.77 -11.04 7.86
CA THR A 168 4.34 -11.95 8.83
C THR A 168 4.80 -11.18 10.07
N GLU A 169 5.31 -11.86 11.08
CA GLU A 169 5.86 -11.20 12.27
C GLU A 169 7.06 -10.28 11.96
N THR A 170 7.78 -10.52 10.87
CA THR A 170 9.04 -9.83 10.53
C THR A 170 9.01 -9.09 9.21
N GLU A 171 8.05 -9.33 8.34
CA GLU A 171 8.01 -8.76 6.98
C GLU A 171 6.58 -8.43 6.54
N ILE A 172 6.44 -7.33 5.81
CA ILE A 172 5.25 -6.98 5.04
C ILE A 172 5.63 -6.87 3.57
N LYS A 173 4.83 -7.50 2.71
CA LYS A 173 4.87 -7.30 1.25
C LYS A 173 3.55 -6.73 0.78
N LEU A 174 3.60 -5.63 0.06
CA LEU A 174 2.47 -5.03 -0.64
C LEU A 174 2.74 -5.09 -2.15
N ILE A 175 1.78 -5.60 -2.91
CA ILE A 175 1.79 -5.56 -4.37
C ILE A 175 0.45 -5.00 -4.83
N SER A 176 0.45 -3.83 -5.45
CA SER A 176 -0.79 -3.24 -5.98
C SER A 176 -1.23 -3.95 -7.26
N ASP A 177 -2.54 -3.99 -7.48
CA ASP A 177 -3.07 -4.15 -8.83
C ASP A 177 -2.63 -2.96 -9.70
N PRO A 178 -2.60 -3.09 -11.04
CA PRO A 178 -2.38 -1.95 -11.91
C PRO A 178 -3.48 -0.88 -11.68
N PHE A 179 -3.07 0.36 -11.42
CA PHE A 179 -3.97 1.49 -11.26
C PHE A 179 -3.46 2.71 -12.01
N LYS A 180 -4.31 3.71 -12.23
CA LYS A 180 -3.98 4.88 -13.00
C LYS A 180 -4.12 6.15 -12.18
N ILE A 181 -3.21 7.08 -12.42
CA ILE A 181 -3.27 8.45 -11.92
C ILE A 181 -3.30 9.42 -13.09
N ASN A 182 -4.08 10.50 -12.99
CA ASN A 182 -4.04 11.59 -13.95
C ASN A 182 -2.96 12.58 -13.52
N ARG A 183 -1.83 12.63 -14.26
CA ARG A 183 -0.66 13.45 -13.96
C ARG A 183 -0.93 14.95 -13.92
N THR A 184 -1.94 15.41 -14.65
CA THR A 184 -2.27 16.84 -14.72
C THR A 184 -2.78 17.38 -13.38
N LEU A 185 -3.31 16.51 -12.51
CA LEU A 185 -3.72 16.88 -11.16
C LEU A 185 -2.55 17.36 -10.28
N TRP A 186 -1.31 17.04 -10.67
CA TRP A 186 -0.07 17.49 -10.01
C TRP A 186 0.72 18.50 -10.86
N ASN A 187 0.04 19.21 -11.77
CA ASN A 187 0.66 20.20 -12.66
C ASN A 187 1.74 19.62 -13.59
N ILE A 188 1.66 18.34 -13.93
CA ILE A 188 2.53 17.70 -14.91
C ILE A 188 1.80 17.78 -16.26
N ASN A 189 1.88 18.95 -16.91
CA ASN A 189 0.97 19.33 -17.98
C ASN A 189 1.57 19.14 -19.39
N TYR A 190 2.87 18.86 -19.52
CA TYR A 190 3.55 18.79 -20.81
C TYR A 190 2.81 17.90 -21.80
N ALA A 191 2.52 18.43 -22.99
CA ALA A 191 1.82 17.76 -24.08
C ALA A 191 0.51 17.04 -23.66
N SER A 192 -0.21 17.56 -22.66
CA SER A 192 -1.53 17.05 -22.27
C SER A 192 -2.60 17.51 -23.26
N LYS A 193 -3.35 16.55 -23.81
CA LYS A 193 -4.47 16.86 -24.71
C LYS A 193 -5.67 17.51 -24.03
N SER A 194 -5.79 17.37 -22.72
CA SER A 194 -6.86 18.01 -21.93
C SER A 194 -6.55 19.46 -21.58
N ILE A 195 -5.30 19.89 -21.78
CA ILE A 195 -4.84 21.25 -21.44
C ILE A 195 -4.47 22.05 -22.70
N PHE A 196 -3.90 21.40 -23.71
CA PHE A 196 -3.44 22.05 -24.92
C PHE A 196 -4.25 21.57 -26.12
N ASP A 197 -4.86 22.51 -26.84
CA ASP A 197 -5.45 22.26 -28.15
C ASP A 197 -4.33 22.04 -29.19
N ASP A 198 -4.64 21.44 -30.32
CA ASP A 198 -3.74 21.39 -31.49
C ASP A 198 -2.51 20.46 -31.41
N LEU A 199 -2.43 19.58 -30.43
CA LEU A 199 -1.29 18.63 -30.33
C LEU A 199 -1.32 17.53 -31.39
N LYS A 200 -2.47 17.28 -32.03
CA LYS A 200 -2.68 16.18 -32.97
C LYS A 200 -2.19 14.86 -32.36
N ASP A 201 -1.34 14.11 -33.05
CA ASP A 201 -0.78 12.83 -32.58
C ASP A 201 0.47 13.00 -31.70
N LYS A 202 0.79 14.22 -31.25
CA LYS A 202 1.96 14.52 -30.41
C LYS A 202 1.63 14.62 -28.94
N PHE A 203 0.40 14.32 -28.53
CA PHE A 203 0.04 14.35 -27.12
C PHE A 203 0.62 13.15 -26.35
N ILE A 204 0.76 13.35 -25.05
CA ILE A 204 1.04 12.28 -24.08
C ILE A 204 -0.22 12.11 -23.25
N ASP A 205 -0.65 10.85 -23.05
CA ASP A 205 -1.83 10.57 -22.24
C ASP A 205 -1.68 11.17 -20.84
N ASP A 206 -2.80 11.69 -20.33
CA ASP A 206 -2.83 12.26 -18.99
C ASP A 206 -2.74 11.19 -17.91
N GLU A 207 -3.15 9.97 -18.22
CA GLU A 207 -3.10 8.85 -17.31
C GLU A 207 -1.73 8.15 -17.37
N ILE A 208 -1.15 7.92 -16.21
CA ILE A 208 0.02 7.06 -16.00
C ILE A 208 -0.47 5.81 -15.26
N GLU A 209 -0.18 4.63 -15.80
CA GLU A 209 -0.44 3.36 -15.12
C GLU A 209 0.72 3.03 -14.18
N LEU A 210 0.39 2.59 -12.98
CA LEU A 210 1.34 2.27 -11.92
C LEU A 210 1.10 0.87 -11.36
N VAL A 211 2.20 0.19 -11.00
CA VAL A 211 2.21 -0.99 -10.14
C VAL A 211 3.25 -0.77 -9.06
N VAL A 212 2.80 -0.80 -7.81
CA VAL A 212 3.65 -0.55 -6.63
C VAL A 212 3.98 -1.89 -5.97
N LYS A 213 5.27 -2.11 -5.69
CA LYS A 213 5.75 -3.27 -4.93
C LYS A 213 6.59 -2.76 -3.78
N VAL A 214 6.19 -3.06 -2.56
CA VAL A 214 6.90 -2.64 -1.34
C VAL A 214 7.17 -3.85 -0.48
N THR A 215 8.42 -3.98 -0.04
CA THR A 215 8.83 -4.89 1.01
C THR A 215 9.26 -4.07 2.22
N ALA A 216 8.80 -4.43 3.41
CA ALA A 216 9.19 -3.79 4.65
C ALA A 216 9.50 -4.83 5.73
N LYS A 217 10.43 -4.50 6.61
CA LYS A 217 10.90 -5.37 7.70
C LYS A 217 10.72 -4.69 9.05
N LYS A 218 10.46 -5.53 10.05
CA LYS A 218 10.32 -5.09 11.43
C LYS A 218 11.65 -4.71 12.04
#